data_61ef54030e680dcd45224b3352e70304
#
_entry.id   61ef54030e680dcd45224b3352e70304
#
_cell.length_a   1.000
_cell.length_b   1.000
_cell.length_c   1.000
_cell.angle_alpha   90.00
_cell.angle_beta   90.00
_cell.angle_gamma   90.00
#
_symmetry.space_group_name_H-M   'P 1'
#
loop_
_entity.id
_entity.type
_entity.pdbx_description
1 polymer ?
#
loop_
_entity_poly.entity_id
_entity_poly.type
_entity_poly.pdbx_seq_one_letter_code
_entity_poly.pdbx_strand_id
1 'polypeptide(L)'
;DAIGDSVFYFFPVVIGYTSAKKFKLTPFVGMVIGLALCYPTINGTDLLILNFKMNVSYTSTVLPVILTVSVAAPMERMLNKFIPDVIKSFLTPMIVILISTILGYMIIGPVANTVAGWLSDGILNIYSISPVLAGIVFGGLWQVFVVFGVHITFIVLAIMNLAAGHPDPILSLQAFVAFSQTAVVLAIFLKTKQKKLKSLCFPAIISGVFGVTE
;
A
#
# COMPACT_ATOMS: atom_id res chain seq x y z
N ASP A 1 8.07 -6.85 18.88
CA ASP A 1 6.72 -6.53 18.40
C ASP A 1 6.60 -5.02 18.12
N ALA A 2 6.69 -4.08 19.13
CA ALA A 2 6.45 -2.65 18.95
C ALA A 2 7.29 -1.97 17.83
N ILE A 3 8.56 -2.35 17.64
CA ILE A 3 9.43 -1.78 16.59
C ILE A 3 8.93 -2.22 15.20
N GLY A 4 8.58 -3.49 15.03
CA GLY A 4 8.05 -4.02 13.77
C GLY A 4 6.69 -3.39 13.44
N ASP A 5 5.78 -3.38 14.42
CA ASP A 5 4.44 -2.83 14.27
C ASP A 5 4.48 -1.35 13.89
N SER A 6 5.38 -0.56 14.49
CA SER A 6 5.49 0.87 14.19
C SER A 6 5.87 1.14 12.73
N VAL A 7 6.75 0.33 12.14
CA VAL A 7 7.15 0.47 10.74
C VAL A 7 5.95 0.22 9.82
N PHE A 8 5.20 -0.86 10.06
CA PHE A 8 4.01 -1.16 9.25
C PHE A 8 2.87 -0.18 9.48
N TYR A 9 2.66 0.25 10.72
CA TYR A 9 1.62 1.24 11.05
C TYR A 9 1.85 2.57 10.32
N PHE A 10 3.09 3.08 10.33
CA PHE A 10 3.47 4.34 9.68
C PHE A 10 3.98 4.17 8.24
N PHE A 11 3.81 2.99 7.66
CA PHE A 11 4.21 2.73 6.28
C PHE A 11 3.66 3.75 5.27
N PRO A 12 2.39 4.23 5.39
CA PRO A 12 1.86 5.32 4.56
C PRO A 12 2.70 6.59 4.58
N VAL A 13 3.40 6.89 5.67
CA VAL A 13 4.26 8.09 5.79
C VAL A 13 5.48 7.96 4.87
N VAL A 14 6.12 6.79 4.88
CA VAL A 14 7.27 6.48 4.01
C VAL A 14 6.86 6.48 2.54
N ILE A 15 5.71 5.88 2.25
CA ILE A 15 5.13 5.87 0.90
C ILE A 15 4.75 7.29 0.45
N GLY A 16 4.19 8.11 1.33
CA GLY A 16 3.88 9.51 1.04
C GLY A 16 5.12 10.30 0.63
N TYR A 17 6.21 10.14 1.36
CA TYR A 17 7.49 10.78 1.06
C TYR A 17 8.09 10.31 -0.28
N THR A 18 8.13 9.00 -0.51
CA THR A 18 8.72 8.43 -1.74
C THR A 18 7.89 8.71 -2.98
N SER A 19 6.56 8.64 -2.87
CA SER A 19 5.62 9.01 -3.93
C SER A 19 5.71 10.49 -4.28
N ALA A 20 5.83 11.38 -3.28
CA ALA A 20 6.01 12.80 -3.51
C ALA A 20 7.25 13.09 -4.34
N LYS A 21 8.38 12.45 -4.04
CA LYS A 21 9.59 12.57 -4.86
C LYS A 21 9.33 12.13 -6.31
N LYS A 22 8.63 11.03 -6.52
CA LYS A 22 8.33 10.50 -7.85
C LYS A 22 7.39 11.41 -8.65
N PHE A 23 6.35 11.96 -8.02
CA PHE A 23 5.38 12.84 -8.67
C PHE A 23 5.81 14.31 -8.71
N LYS A 24 7.01 14.63 -8.19
CA LYS A 24 7.54 16.00 -8.10
C LYS A 24 6.65 16.92 -7.25
N LEU A 25 6.12 16.39 -6.18
CA LEU A 25 5.50 17.11 -5.06
C LEU A 25 6.59 17.41 -4.02
N THR A 26 6.43 18.47 -3.24
CA THR A 26 7.30 18.72 -2.08
C THR A 26 7.27 17.50 -1.15
N PRO A 27 8.43 16.84 -0.88
CA PRO A 27 8.44 15.55 -0.15
C PRO A 27 7.83 15.64 1.25
N PHE A 28 8.00 16.77 1.92
CA PHE A 28 7.40 17.02 3.23
C PHE A 28 5.85 17.03 3.16
N VAL A 29 5.27 17.60 2.12
CA VAL A 29 3.81 17.61 1.90
C VAL A 29 3.28 16.18 1.77
N GLY A 30 3.96 15.32 0.98
CA GLY A 30 3.57 13.92 0.84
C GLY A 30 3.69 13.13 2.13
N MET A 31 4.73 13.41 2.93
CA MET A 31 4.91 12.80 4.25
C MET A 31 3.76 13.18 5.20
N VAL A 32 3.37 14.46 5.23
CA VAL A 32 2.27 14.95 6.08
C VAL A 32 0.92 14.38 5.63
N ILE A 33 0.69 14.21 4.32
CA ILE A 33 -0.50 13.52 3.80
C ILE A 33 -0.54 12.07 4.34
N GLY A 34 0.59 11.34 4.28
CA GLY A 34 0.69 9.99 4.85
C GLY A 34 0.41 9.95 6.35
N LEU A 35 0.95 10.90 7.12
CA LEU A 35 0.68 11.04 8.56
C LEU A 35 -0.80 11.32 8.84
N ALA A 36 -1.40 12.24 8.09
CA ALA A 36 -2.81 12.57 8.24
C ALA A 36 -3.70 11.35 8.00
N LEU A 37 -3.44 10.59 6.93
CA LEU A 37 -4.20 9.37 6.63
C LEU A 37 -4.06 8.28 7.69
N CYS A 38 -2.96 8.25 8.46
CA CYS A 38 -2.75 7.30 9.57
C CYS A 38 -3.24 7.82 10.93
N TYR A 39 -3.78 9.04 11.00
CA TYR A 39 -4.08 9.66 12.29
C TYR A 39 -5.10 8.86 13.10
N PRO A 40 -4.76 8.43 14.34
CA PRO A 40 -5.57 7.45 15.08
C PRO A 40 -7.01 7.87 15.39
N THR A 41 -7.27 9.17 15.56
CA THR A 41 -8.63 9.68 15.83
C THR A 41 -9.56 9.62 14.63
N ILE A 42 -9.02 9.39 13.44
CA ILE A 42 -9.78 9.30 12.20
C ILE A 42 -9.90 7.84 11.75
N ASN A 43 -8.83 7.07 11.93
CA ASN A 43 -8.80 5.65 11.54
C ASN A 43 -9.72 4.80 12.41
N GLY A 44 -10.63 4.07 11.76
CA GLY A 44 -11.55 3.16 12.44
C GLY A 44 -12.66 3.84 13.24
N THR A 45 -12.81 5.17 13.10
CA THR A 45 -13.90 5.92 13.75
C THR A 45 -14.98 6.29 12.73
N ASP A 46 -16.23 6.36 13.21
CA ASP A 46 -17.34 6.85 12.39
C ASP A 46 -17.21 8.35 12.20
N LEU A 47 -16.69 8.76 11.06
CA LEU A 47 -16.62 10.18 10.69
C LEU A 47 -17.93 10.64 10.07
N LEU A 48 -18.54 11.66 10.66
CA LEU A 48 -19.66 12.40 10.10
C LEU A 48 -19.12 13.61 9.34
N ILE A 49 -18.81 13.42 8.07
CA ILE A 49 -18.41 14.52 7.18
C ILE A 49 -19.56 14.75 6.21
N LEU A 50 -20.17 15.96 6.23
CA LEU A 50 -21.27 16.34 5.35
C LEU A 50 -22.46 15.35 5.34
N ASN A 51 -22.84 14.80 6.51
CA ASN A 51 -23.88 13.77 6.69
C ASN A 51 -23.56 12.37 6.13
N PHE A 52 -22.33 12.10 5.68
CA PHE A 52 -21.90 10.77 5.32
C PHE A 52 -21.19 10.12 6.52
N LYS A 53 -21.68 8.95 6.95
CA LYS A 53 -20.97 8.10 7.90
C LYS A 53 -19.90 7.31 7.15
N MET A 54 -18.64 7.53 7.51
CA MET A 54 -17.52 6.81 6.92
C MET A 54 -16.69 6.20 8.04
N ASN A 55 -16.55 4.88 8.01
CA ASN A 55 -15.63 4.15 8.86
C ASN A 55 -14.52 3.60 7.97
N VAL A 56 -13.37 4.26 7.96
CA VAL A 56 -12.26 3.90 7.08
C VAL A 56 -10.97 3.86 7.87
N SER A 57 -10.19 2.82 7.64
CA SER A 57 -8.83 2.72 8.17
C SER A 57 -7.83 2.72 7.02
N TYR A 58 -6.84 3.60 7.13
CA TYR A 58 -5.78 3.75 6.14
C TYR A 58 -4.40 3.36 6.68
N THR A 59 -4.33 2.87 7.92
CA THR A 59 -3.09 2.33 8.48
C THR A 59 -2.61 1.15 7.64
N SER A 60 -1.31 1.07 7.43
CA SER A 60 -0.69 0.03 6.61
C SER A 60 -1.14 -0.01 5.14
N THR A 61 -1.88 0.99 4.64
CA THR A 61 -2.35 1.03 3.26
C THR A 61 -1.40 1.84 2.37
N VAL A 62 -1.19 1.36 1.14
CA VAL A 62 -0.27 1.97 0.17
C VAL A 62 -1.03 2.76 -0.89
N LEU A 63 -2.07 2.14 -1.46
CA LEU A 63 -2.79 2.68 -2.61
C LEU A 63 -3.46 4.04 -2.35
N PRO A 64 -4.19 4.25 -1.24
CA PRO A 64 -4.81 5.54 -0.93
C PRO A 64 -3.80 6.68 -0.86
N VAL A 65 -2.62 6.42 -0.26
CA VAL A 65 -1.56 7.42 -0.12
C VAL A 65 -0.97 7.81 -1.47
N ILE A 66 -0.61 6.82 -2.31
CA ILE A 66 -0.05 7.06 -3.64
C ILE A 66 -1.02 7.87 -4.49
N LEU A 67 -2.30 7.49 -4.51
CA LEU A 67 -3.33 8.19 -5.27
C LEU A 67 -3.54 9.62 -4.75
N THR A 68 -3.59 9.82 -3.44
CA THR A 68 -3.74 11.15 -2.84
C THR A 68 -2.55 12.05 -3.19
N VAL A 69 -1.33 11.54 -3.08
CA VAL A 69 -0.11 12.26 -3.46
C VAL A 69 -0.08 12.57 -4.97
N SER A 70 -0.57 11.65 -5.81
CA SER A 70 -0.65 11.88 -7.26
C SER A 70 -1.59 13.02 -7.64
N VAL A 71 -2.67 13.22 -6.87
CA VAL A 71 -3.60 14.34 -7.02
C VAL A 71 -3.03 15.63 -6.42
N ALA A 72 -2.33 15.53 -5.29
CA ALA A 72 -1.70 16.66 -4.62
C ALA A 72 -0.61 17.33 -5.49
N ALA A 73 0.14 16.54 -6.26
CA ALA A 73 1.27 17.05 -7.06
C ALA A 73 0.86 18.06 -8.16
N PRO A 74 -0.15 17.83 -9.01
CA PRO A 74 -0.63 18.83 -9.95
C PRO A 74 -1.25 20.04 -9.24
N MET A 75 -1.90 19.83 -8.10
CA MET A 75 -2.49 20.93 -7.31
C MET A 75 -1.43 21.87 -6.75
N GLU A 76 -0.32 21.34 -6.20
CA GLU A 76 0.82 22.18 -5.76
C GLU A 76 1.39 22.99 -6.91
N ARG A 77 1.58 22.36 -8.08
CA ARG A 77 2.09 23.07 -9.27
C ARG A 77 1.17 24.15 -9.77
N MET A 78 -0.14 23.95 -9.67
CA MET A 78 -1.14 24.96 -10.03
C MET A 78 -1.11 26.14 -9.05
N LEU A 79 -1.17 25.86 -7.74
CA LEU A 79 -1.16 26.88 -6.70
C LEU A 79 0.12 27.72 -6.73
N ASN A 80 1.26 27.10 -7.00
CA ASN A 80 2.54 27.80 -7.13
C ASN A 80 2.58 28.85 -8.26
N LYS A 81 1.64 28.80 -9.21
CA LYS A 81 1.52 29.82 -10.27
C LYS A 81 0.68 31.02 -9.86
N PHE A 82 -0.25 30.84 -8.92
CA PHE A 82 -1.20 31.90 -8.52
C PHE A 82 -0.81 32.59 -7.22
N ILE A 83 -0.07 31.91 -6.35
CA ILE A 83 0.27 32.43 -5.02
C ILE A 83 1.56 33.27 -5.12
N PRO A 84 1.56 34.51 -4.57
CA PRO A 84 2.74 35.38 -4.53
C PRO A 84 3.90 34.77 -3.76
N ASP A 85 5.13 35.02 -4.20
CA ASP A 85 6.34 34.36 -3.66
C ASP A 85 6.55 34.63 -2.15
N VAL A 86 6.08 35.74 -1.63
CA VAL A 86 6.21 36.11 -0.22
C VAL A 86 5.53 35.12 0.73
N ILE A 87 4.38 34.55 0.32
CA ILE A 87 3.56 33.66 1.15
C ILE A 87 3.50 32.24 0.62
N LYS A 88 4.06 31.97 -0.57
CA LYS A 88 4.03 30.68 -1.27
C LYS A 88 4.60 29.55 -0.44
N SER A 89 5.71 29.80 0.27
CA SER A 89 6.45 28.76 1.01
C SER A 89 5.63 28.12 2.11
N PHE A 90 4.62 28.79 2.64
CA PHE A 90 3.76 28.22 3.69
C PHE A 90 2.31 28.03 3.21
N LEU A 91 1.77 28.94 2.41
CA LEU A 91 0.36 28.88 2.01
C LEU A 91 0.08 27.74 1.02
N THR A 92 0.99 27.51 0.07
CA THR A 92 0.85 26.40 -0.88
C THR A 92 0.82 25.04 -0.18
N PRO A 93 1.81 24.65 0.65
CA PRO A 93 1.76 23.40 1.38
C PRO A 93 0.51 23.25 2.25
N MET A 94 0.11 24.30 2.95
CA MET A 94 -1.06 24.31 3.81
C MET A 94 -2.34 23.97 3.03
N ILE A 95 -2.60 24.64 1.92
CA ILE A 95 -3.78 24.40 1.08
C ILE A 95 -3.72 23.00 0.44
N VAL A 96 -2.56 22.60 -0.06
CA VAL A 96 -2.38 21.27 -0.68
C VAL A 96 -2.64 20.17 0.33
N ILE A 97 -2.07 20.24 1.52
CA ILE A 97 -2.29 19.23 2.57
C ILE A 97 -3.77 19.17 2.95
N LEU A 98 -4.39 20.32 3.21
CA LEU A 98 -5.78 20.40 3.62
C LEU A 98 -6.72 19.75 2.58
N ILE A 99 -6.64 20.21 1.33
CA ILE A 99 -7.56 19.76 0.27
C ILE A 99 -7.27 18.31 -0.10
N SER A 100 -6.00 17.93 -0.28
CA SER A 100 -5.66 16.55 -0.68
C SER A 100 -5.97 15.53 0.41
N THR A 101 -5.81 15.88 1.69
CA THR A 101 -6.19 14.99 2.80
C THR A 101 -7.70 14.79 2.85
N ILE A 102 -8.50 15.86 2.70
CA ILE A 102 -9.96 15.75 2.62
C ILE A 102 -10.37 14.86 1.44
N LEU A 103 -9.80 15.09 0.24
CA LEU A 103 -10.05 14.22 -0.92
C LEU A 103 -9.61 12.78 -0.68
N GLY A 104 -8.48 12.60 0.00
CA GLY A 104 -7.96 11.30 0.40
C GLY A 104 -8.95 10.53 1.28
N TYR A 105 -9.51 11.20 2.28
CA TYR A 105 -10.50 10.57 3.17
C TYR A 105 -11.85 10.33 2.50
N MET A 106 -12.38 11.31 1.77
CA MET A 106 -13.76 11.27 1.29
C MET A 106 -13.94 10.48 -0.01
N ILE A 107 -12.96 10.50 -0.88
CA ILE A 107 -13.09 9.96 -2.25
C ILE A 107 -12.07 8.87 -2.51
N ILE A 108 -10.79 9.19 -2.40
CA ILE A 108 -9.71 8.31 -2.87
C ILE A 108 -9.64 7.04 -2.03
N GLY A 109 -9.70 7.18 -0.72
CA GLY A 109 -9.61 6.05 0.19
C GLY A 109 -10.78 5.09 0.08
N PRO A 110 -12.05 5.55 0.15
CA PRO A 110 -13.21 4.67 -0.06
C PRO A 110 -13.19 3.97 -1.41
N VAL A 111 -12.83 4.66 -2.49
CA VAL A 111 -12.70 4.05 -3.83
C VAL A 111 -11.63 2.97 -3.82
N ALA A 112 -10.45 3.26 -3.26
CA ALA A 112 -9.36 2.29 -3.18
C ALA A 112 -9.75 1.05 -2.35
N ASN A 113 -10.42 1.26 -1.20
CA ASN A 113 -10.89 0.17 -0.36
C ASN A 113 -12.00 -0.65 -1.04
N THR A 114 -12.91 0.00 -1.77
CA THR A 114 -13.95 -0.71 -2.54
C THR A 114 -13.36 -1.59 -3.63
N VAL A 115 -12.37 -1.09 -4.37
CA VAL A 115 -11.67 -1.87 -5.40
C VAL A 115 -10.93 -3.06 -4.76
N ALA A 116 -10.25 -2.83 -3.64
CA ALA A 116 -9.58 -3.92 -2.91
C ALA A 116 -10.57 -4.96 -2.38
N GLY A 117 -11.74 -4.52 -1.90
CA GLY A 117 -12.83 -5.39 -1.48
C GLY A 117 -13.34 -6.27 -2.63
N TRP A 118 -13.64 -5.69 -3.79
CA TRP A 118 -14.08 -6.47 -4.96
C TRP A 118 -13.05 -7.51 -5.40
N LEU A 119 -11.76 -7.17 -5.35
CA LEU A 119 -10.69 -8.13 -5.66
C LEU A 119 -10.69 -9.28 -4.64
N SER A 120 -10.84 -8.96 -3.35
CA SER A 120 -10.90 -9.96 -2.29
C SER A 120 -12.10 -10.89 -2.46
N ASP A 121 -13.30 -10.34 -2.65
CA ASP A 121 -14.54 -11.10 -2.86
C ASP A 121 -14.43 -11.98 -4.10
N GLY A 122 -13.84 -11.47 -5.17
CA GLY A 122 -13.57 -12.24 -6.38
C GLY A 122 -12.71 -13.47 -6.12
N ILE A 123 -11.64 -13.32 -5.34
CA ILE A 123 -10.74 -14.42 -4.98
C ILE A 123 -11.44 -15.44 -4.08
N LEU A 124 -12.18 -15.00 -3.06
CA LEU A 124 -12.93 -15.87 -2.17
C LEU A 124 -14.03 -16.65 -2.91
N ASN A 125 -14.70 -16.02 -3.90
CA ASN A 125 -15.65 -16.70 -4.76
C ASN A 125 -14.98 -17.80 -5.61
N ILE A 126 -13.82 -17.53 -6.20
CA ILE A 126 -13.05 -18.54 -6.94
C ILE A 126 -12.62 -19.65 -5.99
N TYR A 127 -12.21 -19.32 -4.77
CA TYR A 127 -11.81 -20.30 -3.75
C TYR A 127 -12.97 -21.23 -3.38
N SER A 128 -14.18 -20.71 -3.24
CA SER A 128 -15.37 -21.53 -2.93
C SER A 128 -15.72 -22.53 -4.04
N ILE A 129 -15.39 -22.21 -5.29
CA ILE A 129 -15.59 -23.10 -6.44
C ILE A 129 -14.46 -24.14 -6.51
N SER A 130 -13.22 -23.69 -6.42
CA SER A 130 -12.04 -24.56 -6.45
C SER A 130 -10.84 -23.87 -5.80
N PRO A 131 -10.35 -24.41 -4.67
CA PRO A 131 -9.12 -23.92 -4.03
C PRO A 131 -7.89 -23.94 -4.95
N VAL A 132 -7.83 -24.94 -5.86
CA VAL A 132 -6.72 -25.05 -6.81
C VAL A 132 -6.75 -23.92 -7.83
N LEU A 133 -7.92 -23.61 -8.39
CA LEU A 133 -8.07 -22.46 -9.30
C LEU A 133 -7.78 -21.14 -8.60
N ALA A 134 -8.25 -20.97 -7.37
CA ALA A 134 -7.92 -19.79 -6.57
C ALA A 134 -6.41 -19.66 -6.36
N GLY A 135 -5.71 -20.76 -6.06
CA GLY A 135 -4.25 -20.77 -5.92
C GLY A 135 -3.51 -20.35 -7.19
N ILE A 136 -3.95 -20.85 -8.34
CA ILE A 136 -3.37 -20.49 -9.64
C ILE A 136 -3.59 -19.00 -9.94
N VAL A 137 -4.82 -18.52 -9.80
CA VAL A 137 -5.18 -17.13 -10.11
C VAL A 137 -4.53 -16.15 -9.11
N PHE A 138 -4.71 -16.40 -7.81
CA PHE A 138 -4.19 -15.53 -6.76
C PHE A 138 -2.67 -15.53 -6.70
N GLY A 139 -2.06 -16.73 -6.70
CA GLY A 139 -0.60 -16.87 -6.71
C GLY A 139 0.04 -16.28 -7.97
N GLY A 140 -0.59 -16.47 -9.14
CA GLY A 140 -0.12 -15.89 -10.41
C GLY A 140 -0.24 -14.36 -10.45
N LEU A 141 -1.27 -13.78 -9.84
CA LEU A 141 -1.51 -12.34 -9.78
C LEU A 141 -0.85 -11.67 -8.56
N TRP A 142 -0.33 -12.44 -7.62
CA TRP A 142 0.22 -11.90 -6.37
C TRP A 142 1.22 -10.77 -6.60
N GLN A 143 2.16 -10.96 -7.51
CA GLN A 143 3.17 -9.96 -7.80
C GLN A 143 2.57 -8.69 -8.43
N VAL A 144 1.48 -8.81 -9.17
CA VAL A 144 0.73 -7.65 -9.66
C VAL A 144 0.10 -6.90 -8.49
N PHE A 145 -0.50 -7.60 -7.53
CA PHE A 145 -1.05 -6.99 -6.31
C PHE A 145 0.03 -6.31 -5.47
N VAL A 146 1.23 -6.88 -5.40
CA VAL A 146 2.39 -6.28 -4.72
C VAL A 146 2.78 -4.97 -5.39
N VAL A 147 2.91 -4.94 -6.71
CA VAL A 147 3.27 -3.72 -7.46
C VAL A 147 2.25 -2.59 -7.25
N PHE A 148 0.96 -2.91 -7.20
CA PHE A 148 -0.10 -1.95 -6.91
C PHE A 148 -0.28 -1.65 -5.41
N GLY A 149 0.42 -2.35 -4.52
CA GLY A 149 0.30 -2.19 -3.07
C GLY A 149 -1.03 -2.69 -2.47
N VAL A 150 -1.84 -3.42 -3.25
CA VAL A 150 -3.13 -3.98 -2.80
C VAL A 150 -2.94 -5.20 -1.91
N HIS A 151 -1.81 -5.90 -2.04
CA HIS A 151 -1.49 -7.11 -1.27
C HIS A 151 -1.56 -6.90 0.26
N ILE A 152 -1.22 -5.71 0.76
CA ILE A 152 -1.32 -5.39 2.20
C ILE A 152 -2.78 -5.52 2.69
N THR A 153 -3.76 -5.11 1.88
CA THR A 153 -5.18 -5.26 2.21
C THR A 153 -5.55 -6.74 2.39
N PHE A 154 -5.03 -7.62 1.54
CA PHE A 154 -5.24 -9.06 1.68
C PHE A 154 -4.61 -9.63 2.95
N ILE A 155 -3.41 -9.18 3.31
CA ILE A 155 -2.72 -9.60 4.54
C ILE A 155 -3.52 -9.15 5.78
N VAL A 156 -3.98 -7.90 5.80
CA VAL A 156 -4.80 -7.39 6.92
C VAL A 156 -6.11 -8.17 7.05
N LEU A 157 -6.80 -8.43 5.92
CA LEU A 157 -8.03 -9.24 5.91
C LEU A 157 -7.78 -10.65 6.44
N ALA A 158 -6.69 -11.28 6.03
CA ALA A 158 -6.29 -12.60 6.49
C ALA A 158 -6.03 -12.63 8.00
N ILE A 159 -5.33 -11.63 8.53
CA ILE A 159 -5.07 -11.49 9.98
C ILE A 159 -6.40 -11.31 10.73
N MET A 160 -7.32 -10.50 10.19
CA MET A 160 -8.64 -10.31 10.81
C MET A 160 -9.45 -11.60 10.82
N ASN A 161 -9.44 -12.39 9.75
CA ASN A 161 -10.10 -13.69 9.70
C ASN A 161 -9.54 -14.65 10.76
N LEU A 162 -8.22 -14.75 10.88
CA LEU A 162 -7.56 -15.58 11.88
C LEU A 162 -7.86 -15.10 13.31
N ALA A 163 -7.86 -13.80 13.55
CA ALA A 163 -8.21 -13.23 14.85
C ALA A 163 -9.67 -13.51 15.24
N ALA A 164 -10.57 -13.60 14.25
CA ALA A 164 -11.96 -14.01 14.44
C ALA A 164 -12.15 -15.54 14.59
N GLY A 165 -11.08 -16.33 14.53
CA GLY A 165 -11.12 -17.80 14.63
C GLY A 165 -11.59 -18.49 13.34
N HIS A 166 -11.62 -17.78 12.22
CA HIS A 166 -11.98 -18.36 10.93
C HIS A 166 -10.74 -18.84 10.17
N PRO A 167 -10.82 -19.98 9.45
CA PRO A 167 -9.74 -20.38 8.57
C PRO A 167 -9.54 -19.35 7.45
N ASP A 168 -8.28 -18.99 7.22
CA ASP A 168 -7.96 -18.02 6.18
C ASP A 168 -7.35 -18.70 4.94
N PRO A 169 -8.01 -18.62 3.78
CA PRO A 169 -7.46 -19.16 2.53
C PRO A 169 -6.38 -18.25 1.93
N ILE A 170 -6.39 -16.93 2.20
CA ILE A 170 -5.54 -15.93 1.54
C ILE A 170 -4.07 -16.16 1.88
N LEU A 171 -3.73 -16.27 3.18
CA LEU A 171 -2.36 -16.56 3.61
C LEU A 171 -1.87 -17.91 3.11
N SER A 172 -2.76 -18.93 3.10
CA SER A 172 -2.44 -20.25 2.58
C SER A 172 -2.08 -20.21 1.09
N LEU A 173 -2.82 -19.45 0.29
CA LEU A 173 -2.56 -19.28 -1.14
C LEU A 173 -1.27 -18.49 -1.42
N GLN A 174 -0.94 -17.52 -0.55
CA GLN A 174 0.23 -16.67 -0.70
C GLN A 174 1.54 -17.33 -0.24
N ALA A 175 1.48 -18.24 0.74
CA ALA A 175 2.67 -18.83 1.36
C ALA A 175 3.67 -19.43 0.35
N PHE A 176 3.17 -20.07 -0.71
CA PHE A 176 4.01 -20.69 -1.74
C PHE A 176 4.63 -19.70 -2.73
N VAL A 177 4.12 -18.48 -2.83
CA VAL A 177 4.63 -17.48 -3.79
C VAL A 177 6.06 -17.08 -3.44
N ALA A 178 6.34 -16.80 -2.16
CA ALA A 178 7.66 -16.44 -1.68
C ALA A 178 8.70 -17.54 -1.97
N PHE A 179 8.34 -18.81 -1.73
CA PHE A 179 9.22 -19.94 -2.04
C PHE A 179 9.46 -20.11 -3.54
N SER A 180 8.43 -19.93 -4.36
CA SER A 180 8.56 -19.97 -5.82
C SER A 180 9.49 -18.89 -6.36
N GLN A 181 9.36 -17.66 -5.87
CA GLN A 181 10.24 -16.55 -6.24
C GLN A 181 11.68 -16.80 -5.80
N THR A 182 11.87 -17.28 -4.57
CA THR A 182 13.20 -17.63 -4.05
C THR A 182 13.87 -18.73 -4.88
N ALA A 183 13.10 -19.74 -5.31
CA ALA A 183 13.60 -20.80 -6.19
C ALA A 183 14.04 -20.26 -7.56
N VAL A 184 13.31 -19.32 -8.13
CA VAL A 184 13.71 -18.65 -9.39
C VAL A 184 15.01 -17.87 -9.20
N VAL A 185 15.13 -17.09 -8.12
CA VAL A 185 16.37 -16.35 -7.82
C VAL A 185 17.55 -17.29 -7.58
N LEU A 186 17.33 -18.43 -6.92
CA LEU A 186 18.35 -19.47 -6.75
C LEU A 186 18.78 -20.06 -8.10
N ALA A 187 17.86 -20.35 -9.00
CA ALA A 187 18.17 -20.84 -10.33
C ALA A 187 18.99 -19.81 -11.14
N ILE A 188 18.66 -18.53 -11.03
CA ILE A 188 19.44 -17.44 -11.63
C ILE A 188 20.84 -17.38 -11.03
N PHE A 189 20.96 -17.47 -9.70
CA PHE A 189 22.25 -17.48 -9.00
C PHE A 189 23.17 -18.60 -9.49
N LEU A 190 22.62 -19.78 -9.70
CA LEU A 190 23.37 -20.94 -10.17
C LEU A 190 23.79 -20.83 -11.64
N LYS A 191 22.91 -20.28 -12.50
CA LYS A 191 23.15 -20.20 -13.95
C LYS A 191 23.87 -18.95 -14.41
N THR A 192 23.81 -17.84 -13.70
CA THR A 192 24.36 -16.57 -14.18
C THR A 192 25.88 -16.55 -14.12
N LYS A 193 26.50 -16.06 -15.18
CA LYS A 193 27.93 -15.76 -15.27
C LYS A 193 28.26 -14.31 -14.89
N GLN A 194 27.26 -13.45 -14.72
CA GLN A 194 27.44 -12.05 -14.40
C GLN A 194 27.68 -11.87 -12.90
N LYS A 195 28.88 -11.46 -12.51
CA LYS A 195 29.27 -11.27 -11.10
C LYS A 195 28.35 -10.31 -10.35
N LYS A 196 27.93 -9.21 -10.99
CA LYS A 196 27.03 -8.22 -10.40
C LYS A 196 25.63 -8.81 -10.08
N LEU A 197 25.08 -9.59 -11.01
CA LEU A 197 23.79 -10.25 -10.78
C LEU A 197 23.89 -11.30 -9.69
N LYS A 198 24.97 -12.07 -9.69
CA LYS A 198 25.24 -13.10 -8.68
C LYS A 198 25.33 -12.53 -7.27
N SER A 199 25.98 -11.36 -7.10
CA SER A 199 26.09 -10.69 -5.80
C SER A 199 24.75 -10.16 -5.28
N LEU A 200 23.80 -9.82 -6.17
CA LEU A 200 22.44 -9.39 -5.80
C LEU A 200 21.53 -10.58 -5.45
N CYS A 201 21.73 -11.73 -6.09
CA CYS A 201 20.90 -12.90 -5.81
C CYS A 201 21.13 -13.45 -4.39
N PHE A 202 22.34 -13.37 -3.85
CA PHE A 202 22.64 -13.95 -2.55
C PHE A 202 21.82 -13.34 -1.40
N PRO A 203 21.79 -12.01 -1.17
CA PRO A 203 20.92 -11.42 -0.17
C PRO A 203 19.44 -11.64 -0.46
N ALA A 204 19.03 -11.62 -1.75
CA ALA A 204 17.64 -11.87 -2.15
C ALA A 204 17.17 -13.30 -1.81
N ILE A 205 18.05 -14.32 -1.93
CA ILE A 205 17.71 -15.68 -1.51
C ILE A 205 17.51 -15.74 0.01
N ILE A 206 18.38 -15.08 0.78
CA ILE A 206 18.26 -15.06 2.23
C ILE A 206 16.94 -14.43 2.65
N SER A 207 16.62 -13.22 2.13
CA SER A 207 15.35 -12.57 2.45
C SER A 207 14.14 -13.38 2.01
N GLY A 208 14.22 -14.03 0.84
CA GLY A 208 13.14 -14.84 0.30
C GLY A 208 12.86 -16.10 1.12
N VAL A 209 13.86 -16.72 1.73
CA VAL A 209 13.67 -17.85 2.67
C VAL A 209 12.88 -17.43 3.91
N PHE A 210 13.04 -16.18 4.35
CA PHE A 210 12.24 -15.60 5.44
C PHE A 210 10.88 -15.05 4.98
N GLY A 211 10.52 -15.25 3.71
CA GLY A 211 9.24 -14.81 3.15
C GLY A 211 9.19 -13.35 2.70
N VAL A 212 10.31 -12.62 2.77
CA VAL A 212 10.41 -11.21 2.31
C VAL A 212 10.91 -11.21 0.87
N THR A 213 9.99 -10.99 -0.07
CA THR A 213 10.25 -11.07 -1.53
C THR A 213 10.02 -9.75 -2.27
N GLU A 214 9.79 -8.67 -1.54
CA GLU A 214 9.47 -7.32 -2.05
C GLU A 214 10.70 -6.47 -2.32
#